data_4e7c2f9220b918783c5b1140589e95f4
#
_entry.id   4e7c2f9220b918783c5b1140589e95f4
#
_cell.length_a   1.000
_cell.length_b   1.000
_cell.length_c   1.000
_cell.angle_alpha   90.00
_cell.angle_beta   90.00
_cell.angle_gamma   90.00
#
_symmetry.space_group_name_H-M   'P 1'
#
loop_
_entity.id
_entity.type
_entity.pdbx_description
1 polymer ?
#
loop_
_entity_poly.entity_id
_entity_poly.type
_entity_poly.pdbx_seq_one_letter_code
_entity_poly.pdbx_strand_id
1 'polypeptide(L)'
;ISGTLVNPTNIVQTATYTVTPRANGCAGNTFTVVISVNPKPVIANVTHPAICSETAFTVTPTNGSGNIVPTGTTYAWTISNNSNITGASASSSTGISTISQTLNNTSNSPQTIVYTVTPTSGDTGNCVGNTFTITVVVNPKPLVMATTQTICSGTAFTATPTNGSGNIVPSTTTYTWTTPVSTPAGAITGGSAQTTGANTISQTLTNTTTEVATIEYTVTPISGACAGIPFTITVTVN
;
A
#
# COMPACT_ATOMS: atom_id res chain seq x y z
N ILE A 1 1.72 -13.99 -49.79
CA ILE A 1 0.71 -14.11 -48.75
C ILE A 1 1.12 -13.14 -47.65
N SER A 2 0.28 -12.21 -47.30
CA SER A 2 0.49 -11.28 -46.18
C SER A 2 -0.82 -11.11 -45.41
N GLY A 3 -0.71 -10.92 -44.09
CA GLY A 3 -1.86 -10.72 -43.21
C GLY A 3 -1.39 -10.48 -41.79
N THR A 4 -2.19 -9.79 -40.96
CA THR A 4 -1.96 -9.63 -39.53
C THR A 4 -2.78 -10.67 -38.78
N LEU A 5 -2.13 -11.47 -37.96
CA LEU A 5 -2.77 -12.48 -37.13
C LEU A 5 -2.78 -11.99 -35.68
N VAL A 6 -3.91 -12.16 -35.02
CA VAL A 6 -4.09 -11.84 -33.60
C VAL A 6 -4.42 -13.11 -32.86
N ASN A 7 -3.71 -13.37 -31.76
CA ASN A 7 -4.00 -14.48 -30.85
C ASN A 7 -4.76 -13.93 -29.62
N PRO A 8 -6.08 -14.17 -29.49
CA PRO A 8 -6.88 -13.69 -28.37
C PRO A 8 -6.83 -14.62 -27.13
N THR A 9 -5.94 -15.60 -27.13
CA THR A 9 -5.82 -16.58 -26.05
C THR A 9 -4.52 -16.37 -25.26
N ASN A 10 -4.35 -17.08 -24.17
CA ASN A 10 -3.12 -17.05 -23.35
C ASN A 10 -2.11 -18.16 -23.71
N ILE A 11 -2.36 -18.93 -24.76
CA ILE A 11 -1.48 -20.00 -25.26
C ILE A 11 -1.15 -19.76 -26.73
N VAL A 12 -0.06 -20.37 -27.21
CA VAL A 12 0.32 -20.32 -28.63
C VAL A 12 -0.80 -20.93 -29.49
N GLN A 13 -1.15 -20.24 -30.56
CA GLN A 13 -2.11 -20.71 -31.58
C GLN A 13 -1.41 -20.92 -32.91
N THR A 14 -1.96 -21.82 -33.73
CA THR A 14 -1.41 -22.14 -35.05
C THR A 14 -2.42 -21.83 -36.14
N ALA A 15 -2.01 -21.07 -37.14
CA ALA A 15 -2.77 -20.86 -38.39
C ALA A 15 -2.12 -21.63 -39.54
N THR A 16 -2.90 -22.45 -40.23
CA THR A 16 -2.45 -23.23 -41.39
C THR A 16 -3.12 -22.72 -42.63
N TYR A 17 -2.32 -22.31 -43.63
CA TYR A 17 -2.78 -21.90 -44.96
C TYR A 17 -2.47 -22.97 -45.98
N THR A 18 -3.47 -23.40 -46.74
CA THR A 18 -3.26 -24.20 -47.94
C THR A 18 -3.17 -23.28 -49.13
N VAL A 19 -2.06 -23.29 -49.83
CA VAL A 19 -1.74 -22.37 -50.92
C VAL A 19 -1.69 -23.15 -52.23
N THR A 20 -2.44 -22.67 -53.25
CA THR A 20 -2.40 -23.21 -54.62
C THR A 20 -1.72 -22.17 -55.50
N PRO A 21 -0.47 -22.40 -55.96
CA PRO A 21 0.17 -21.47 -56.90
C PRO A 21 -0.51 -21.55 -58.26
N ARG A 22 -0.57 -20.43 -58.97
CA ARG A 22 -1.14 -20.34 -60.33
C ARG A 22 -0.21 -19.56 -61.25
N ALA A 23 0.00 -20.10 -62.44
CA ALA A 23 0.71 -19.42 -63.53
C ALA A 23 -0.10 -19.54 -64.83
N ASN A 24 -0.36 -18.41 -65.48
CA ASN A 24 -1.13 -18.35 -66.73
C ASN A 24 -2.45 -19.14 -66.72
N GLY A 25 -3.18 -19.13 -65.59
CA GLY A 25 -4.44 -19.86 -65.39
C GLY A 25 -4.29 -21.31 -64.96
N CYS A 26 -3.11 -21.94 -65.06
CA CYS A 26 -2.86 -23.30 -64.63
C CYS A 26 -2.56 -23.36 -63.11
N ALA A 27 -3.23 -24.25 -62.39
CA ALA A 27 -2.99 -24.51 -60.99
C ALA A 27 -1.81 -25.47 -60.79
N GLY A 28 -0.85 -25.16 -59.95
CA GLY A 28 0.21 -26.04 -59.47
C GLY A 28 -0.19 -26.87 -58.25
N ASN A 29 0.71 -27.70 -57.78
CA ASN A 29 0.50 -28.47 -56.54
C ASN A 29 0.34 -27.57 -55.34
N THR A 30 -0.57 -27.91 -54.43
CA THR A 30 -0.80 -27.21 -53.19
C THR A 30 0.37 -27.47 -52.24
N PHE A 31 0.67 -26.45 -51.44
CA PHE A 31 1.57 -26.57 -50.28
C PHE A 31 0.94 -25.87 -49.05
N THR A 32 1.42 -26.20 -47.88
CA THR A 32 0.93 -25.60 -46.62
C THR A 32 1.96 -24.66 -46.03
N VAL A 33 1.44 -23.56 -45.46
CA VAL A 33 2.21 -22.61 -44.63
C VAL A 33 1.62 -22.65 -43.24
N VAL A 34 2.42 -23.00 -42.26
CA VAL A 34 2.03 -23.07 -40.86
C VAL A 34 2.69 -21.93 -40.11
N ILE A 35 1.87 -21.13 -39.42
CA ILE A 35 2.31 -19.95 -38.68
C ILE A 35 1.90 -20.14 -37.20
N SER A 36 2.86 -20.12 -36.28
CA SER A 36 2.61 -20.06 -34.85
C SER A 36 2.47 -18.61 -34.41
N VAL A 37 1.38 -18.29 -33.73
CA VAL A 37 1.07 -16.96 -33.21
C VAL A 37 1.16 -16.98 -31.70
N ASN A 38 2.21 -16.37 -31.17
CA ASN A 38 2.42 -16.26 -29.73
C ASN A 38 1.39 -15.33 -29.08
N PRO A 39 0.97 -15.59 -27.83
CA PRO A 39 0.05 -14.73 -27.13
C PRO A 39 0.73 -13.43 -26.70
N LYS A 40 -0.01 -12.32 -26.80
CA LYS A 40 0.40 -11.01 -26.30
C LYS A 40 -0.36 -10.71 -25.01
N PRO A 41 0.31 -10.35 -23.89
CA PRO A 41 -0.38 -10.00 -22.67
C PRO A 41 -1.31 -8.79 -22.85
N VAL A 42 -2.51 -8.89 -22.27
CA VAL A 42 -3.50 -7.81 -22.18
C VAL A 42 -4.02 -7.81 -20.75
N ILE A 43 -3.81 -6.71 -20.02
CA ILE A 43 -4.16 -6.62 -18.60
C ILE A 43 -4.88 -5.29 -18.37
N ALA A 44 -6.00 -5.36 -17.67
CA ALA A 44 -6.76 -4.19 -17.28
C ALA A 44 -6.05 -3.40 -16.17
N ASN A 45 -6.33 -2.10 -16.09
CA ASN A 45 -5.84 -1.26 -15.00
C ASN A 45 -6.37 -1.76 -13.64
N VAL A 46 -5.54 -1.66 -12.61
CA VAL A 46 -5.83 -2.13 -11.27
C VAL A 46 -5.89 -0.94 -10.32
N THR A 47 -6.97 -0.83 -9.55
CA THR A 47 -7.04 0.02 -8.37
C THR A 47 -6.90 -0.89 -7.15
N HIS A 48 -5.76 -0.83 -6.47
CA HIS A 48 -5.52 -1.62 -5.27
C HIS A 48 -6.31 -1.03 -4.10
N PRO A 49 -6.90 -1.84 -3.21
CA PRO A 49 -7.45 -1.33 -1.94
C PRO A 49 -6.42 -0.47 -1.20
N ALA A 50 -6.88 0.60 -0.53
CA ALA A 50 -5.99 1.47 0.21
C ALA A 50 -5.24 0.69 1.29
N ILE A 51 -3.95 0.97 1.44
CA ILE A 51 -3.08 0.36 2.45
C ILE A 51 -2.67 1.39 3.50
N CYS A 52 -2.25 0.92 4.67
CA CYS A 52 -1.59 1.78 5.64
C CYS A 52 -0.11 1.95 5.29
N SER A 53 0.45 3.09 5.67
CA SER A 53 1.90 3.31 5.65
C SER A 53 2.66 2.14 6.28
N GLU A 54 3.82 1.81 5.75
CA GLU A 54 4.67 0.67 6.16
C GLU A 54 4.07 -0.72 5.90
N THR A 55 3.02 -0.82 5.06
CA THR A 55 2.50 -2.11 4.62
C THR A 55 2.81 -2.37 3.15
N ALA A 56 2.94 -3.64 2.79
CA ALA A 56 3.15 -4.05 1.41
C ALA A 56 1.82 -4.12 0.65
N PHE A 57 1.82 -3.67 -0.60
CA PHE A 57 0.81 -4.09 -1.57
C PHE A 57 1.36 -5.20 -2.45
N THR A 58 0.48 -5.99 -3.03
CA THR A 58 0.86 -7.07 -3.95
C THR A 58 -0.18 -7.19 -5.04
N VAL A 59 0.26 -7.17 -6.30
CA VAL A 59 -0.57 -7.41 -7.48
C VAL A 59 0.07 -8.51 -8.31
N THR A 60 -0.67 -9.59 -8.52
CA THR A 60 -0.31 -10.71 -9.39
C THR A 60 -1.42 -10.86 -10.42
N PRO A 61 -1.29 -10.27 -11.64
CA PRO A 61 -2.31 -10.41 -12.66
C PRO A 61 -2.52 -11.88 -13.03
N THR A 62 -3.78 -12.27 -13.19
CA THR A 62 -4.18 -13.64 -13.55
C THR A 62 -4.93 -13.64 -14.87
N ASN A 63 -4.87 -14.76 -15.59
CA ASN A 63 -5.63 -14.95 -16.82
C ASN A 63 -7.14 -15.04 -16.52
N GLY A 64 -7.97 -14.49 -17.39
CA GLY A 64 -9.42 -14.43 -17.24
C GLY A 64 -9.95 -13.06 -16.86
N SER A 65 -11.26 -12.91 -16.71
CA SER A 65 -11.93 -11.63 -16.42
C SER A 65 -11.53 -10.48 -17.35
N GLY A 66 -11.32 -10.79 -18.66
CA GLY A 66 -10.87 -9.83 -19.68
C GLY A 66 -9.35 -9.69 -19.79
N ASN A 67 -8.57 -10.31 -18.92
CA ASN A 67 -7.11 -10.36 -19.03
C ASN A 67 -6.66 -11.55 -19.88
N ILE A 68 -5.58 -11.35 -20.62
CA ILE A 68 -4.78 -12.38 -21.26
C ILE A 68 -3.41 -12.35 -20.60
N VAL A 69 -3.13 -13.37 -19.80
CA VAL A 69 -1.85 -13.51 -19.07
C VAL A 69 -1.24 -14.85 -19.46
N PRO A 70 -0.35 -14.89 -20.47
CA PRO A 70 0.38 -16.07 -20.85
C PRO A 70 1.25 -16.61 -19.71
N THR A 71 1.49 -17.91 -19.69
CA THR A 71 2.40 -18.53 -18.71
C THR A 71 3.78 -17.88 -18.77
N GLY A 72 4.39 -17.63 -17.61
CA GLY A 72 5.71 -17.02 -17.53
C GLY A 72 5.73 -15.51 -17.83
N THR A 73 4.56 -14.84 -17.90
CA THR A 73 4.51 -13.39 -18.06
C THR A 73 5.29 -12.69 -16.94
N THR A 74 6.14 -11.75 -17.34
CA THR A 74 6.95 -10.92 -16.43
C THR A 74 6.58 -9.45 -16.58
N TYR A 75 6.93 -8.66 -15.57
CA TYR A 75 6.53 -7.26 -15.45
C TYR A 75 7.74 -6.37 -15.20
N ALA A 76 7.82 -5.28 -15.94
CA ALA A 76 8.68 -4.13 -15.65
C ALA A 76 7.77 -2.92 -15.41
N TRP A 77 8.20 -1.95 -14.59
CA TRP A 77 7.36 -0.79 -14.30
C TRP A 77 8.17 0.47 -14.01
N THR A 78 7.53 1.59 -14.27
CA THR A 78 7.91 2.92 -13.79
C THR A 78 6.90 3.38 -12.74
N ILE A 79 7.25 4.39 -11.96
CA ILE A 79 6.40 4.98 -10.92
C ILE A 79 6.13 6.45 -11.20
N SER A 80 4.97 6.96 -10.77
CA SER A 80 4.72 8.39 -10.70
C SER A 80 5.60 9.02 -9.60
N ASN A 81 5.96 10.28 -9.78
CA ASN A 81 6.69 11.00 -8.73
C ASN A 81 5.71 11.43 -7.61
N ASN A 82 6.01 11.05 -6.37
CA ASN A 82 5.34 11.52 -5.18
C ASN A 82 6.36 11.60 -4.04
N SER A 83 6.79 12.82 -3.69
CA SER A 83 7.81 13.07 -2.65
C SER A 83 7.38 12.66 -1.24
N ASN A 84 6.07 12.47 -1.01
CA ASN A 84 5.53 12.02 0.28
C ASN A 84 5.46 10.50 0.40
N ILE A 85 5.78 9.75 -0.68
CA ILE A 85 5.84 8.29 -0.66
C ILE A 85 7.29 7.84 -0.78
N THR A 86 7.73 7.03 0.17
CA THR A 86 9.02 6.32 0.12
C THR A 86 8.80 4.81 0.03
N GLY A 87 9.84 4.06 -0.34
CA GLY A 87 9.76 2.61 -0.55
C GLY A 87 9.28 2.21 -1.94
N ALA A 88 8.76 3.15 -2.74
CA ALA A 88 8.44 2.92 -4.14
C ALA A 88 9.69 3.01 -5.02
N SER A 89 9.85 2.10 -5.94
CA SER A 89 10.92 2.09 -6.93
C SER A 89 10.45 1.53 -8.26
N ALA A 90 11.01 2.02 -9.36
CA ALA A 90 10.84 1.40 -10.67
C ALA A 90 11.58 0.06 -10.73
N SER A 91 11.16 -0.82 -11.62
CA SER A 91 11.85 -2.07 -11.93
C SER A 91 11.92 -2.26 -13.44
N SER A 92 13.13 -2.47 -13.93
CA SER A 92 13.40 -2.90 -15.30
C SER A 92 13.87 -4.36 -15.36
N SER A 93 13.87 -5.06 -14.22
CA SER A 93 14.34 -6.45 -14.13
C SER A 93 13.43 -7.39 -14.92
N THR A 94 14.04 -8.35 -15.62
CA THR A 94 13.34 -9.48 -16.25
C THR A 94 13.08 -10.57 -15.20
N GLY A 95 11.97 -11.32 -15.37
CA GLY A 95 11.66 -12.46 -14.50
C GLY A 95 10.80 -12.14 -13.29
N ILE A 96 10.35 -10.91 -13.11
CA ILE A 96 9.43 -10.55 -12.01
C ILE A 96 8.00 -10.90 -12.44
N SER A 97 7.36 -11.82 -11.72
CA SER A 97 5.98 -12.29 -11.97
C SER A 97 4.94 -11.64 -11.06
N THR A 98 5.36 -10.87 -10.06
CA THR A 98 4.49 -10.23 -9.07
C THR A 98 4.99 -8.82 -8.79
N ILE A 99 4.10 -7.84 -8.76
CA ILE A 99 4.42 -6.46 -8.41
C ILE A 99 4.10 -6.27 -6.94
N SER A 100 5.13 -6.08 -6.10
CA SER A 100 4.95 -5.92 -4.66
C SER A 100 6.01 -4.98 -4.10
N GLN A 101 5.59 -3.99 -3.30
CA GLN A 101 6.49 -3.08 -2.58
C GLN A 101 5.85 -2.65 -1.26
N THR A 102 6.71 -2.38 -0.26
CA THR A 102 6.28 -1.77 1.00
C THR A 102 6.39 -0.26 0.87
N LEU A 103 5.27 0.43 1.06
CA LEU A 103 5.16 1.88 0.86
C LEU A 103 5.04 2.59 2.21
N ASN A 104 5.73 3.72 2.33
CA ASN A 104 5.65 4.57 3.50
C ASN A 104 5.19 5.98 3.09
N ASN A 105 4.09 6.45 3.67
CA ASN A 105 3.57 7.80 3.52
C ASN A 105 4.12 8.66 4.67
N THR A 106 4.95 9.63 4.34
CA THR A 106 5.60 10.53 5.30
C THR A 106 4.78 11.79 5.62
N SER A 107 3.60 11.93 5.01
CA SER A 107 2.68 13.05 5.23
C SER A 107 1.54 12.68 6.18
N ASN A 108 0.73 13.65 6.57
CA ASN A 108 -0.45 13.46 7.42
C ASN A 108 -1.77 13.31 6.64
N SER A 109 -1.71 13.12 5.33
CA SER A 109 -2.87 12.92 4.46
C SER A 109 -2.67 11.71 3.53
N PRO A 110 -3.74 11.05 3.06
CA PRO A 110 -3.63 9.97 2.09
C PRO A 110 -2.87 10.40 0.84
N GLN A 111 -1.95 9.57 0.38
CA GLN A 111 -1.14 9.81 -0.81
C GLN A 111 -1.38 8.71 -1.85
N THR A 112 -1.31 9.08 -3.12
CA THR A 112 -1.50 8.13 -4.22
C THR A 112 -0.22 7.98 -5.01
N ILE A 113 0.13 6.74 -5.35
CA ILE A 113 1.19 6.41 -6.28
C ILE A 113 0.65 5.55 -7.41
N VAL A 114 1.13 5.78 -8.63
CA VAL A 114 0.73 5.04 -9.82
C VAL A 114 1.96 4.34 -10.41
N TYR A 115 1.81 3.05 -10.64
CA TYR A 115 2.76 2.22 -11.35
C TYR A 115 2.28 2.08 -12.79
N THR A 116 3.13 2.39 -13.77
CA THR A 116 2.90 2.10 -15.18
C THR A 116 3.66 0.84 -15.53
N VAL A 117 2.94 -0.25 -15.74
CA VAL A 117 3.49 -1.60 -15.85
C VAL A 117 3.47 -2.07 -17.30
N THR A 118 4.60 -2.60 -17.76
CA THR A 118 4.76 -3.24 -19.07
C THR A 118 4.86 -4.75 -18.89
N PRO A 119 3.87 -5.54 -19.33
CA PRO A 119 3.92 -6.99 -19.28
C PRO A 119 4.65 -7.55 -20.52
N THR A 120 5.41 -8.62 -20.35
CA THR A 120 6.07 -9.37 -21.42
C THR A 120 5.79 -10.86 -21.26
N SER A 121 5.29 -11.53 -22.30
CA SER A 121 5.01 -12.97 -22.25
C SER A 121 6.30 -13.77 -22.05
N GLY A 122 6.24 -14.87 -21.28
CA GLY A 122 7.38 -15.76 -21.03
C GLY A 122 7.61 -16.82 -22.10
N ASP A 123 6.67 -17.00 -23.02
CA ASP A 123 6.78 -18.00 -24.09
C ASP A 123 7.77 -17.55 -25.18
N THR A 124 8.16 -18.51 -26.02
CA THR A 124 9.03 -18.25 -27.17
C THR A 124 8.47 -17.11 -28.03
N GLY A 125 9.14 -15.96 -28.01
CA GLY A 125 8.71 -14.75 -28.73
C GLY A 125 8.71 -13.47 -27.90
N ASN A 126 8.69 -13.58 -26.56
CA ASN A 126 8.75 -12.43 -25.63
C ASN A 126 7.87 -11.26 -26.07
N CYS A 127 6.58 -11.53 -26.33
CA CYS A 127 5.65 -10.51 -26.84
C CYS A 127 5.37 -9.47 -25.77
N VAL A 128 5.74 -8.22 -26.03
CA VAL A 128 5.47 -7.09 -25.14
C VAL A 128 4.00 -6.70 -25.25
N GLY A 129 3.29 -6.72 -24.13
CA GLY A 129 1.88 -6.29 -24.02
C GLY A 129 1.72 -4.77 -24.02
N ASN A 130 0.47 -4.32 -24.00
CA ASN A 130 0.17 -2.91 -23.74
C ASN A 130 0.42 -2.61 -22.27
N THR A 131 0.85 -1.41 -21.94
CA THR A 131 0.99 -0.97 -20.55
C THR A 131 -0.37 -0.90 -19.86
N PHE A 132 -0.38 -1.19 -18.57
CA PHE A 132 -1.52 -0.98 -17.69
C PHE A 132 -1.05 -0.26 -16.41
N THR A 133 -1.97 0.29 -15.64
CA THR A 133 -1.65 1.02 -14.42
C THR A 133 -2.08 0.26 -13.18
N ILE A 134 -1.28 0.37 -12.11
CA ILE A 134 -1.68 0.00 -10.76
C ILE A 134 -1.70 1.29 -9.93
N THR A 135 -2.86 1.64 -9.39
CA THR A 135 -3.04 2.79 -8.51
C THR A 135 -3.14 2.31 -7.07
N VAL A 136 -2.26 2.83 -6.20
CA VAL A 136 -2.23 2.49 -4.77
C VAL A 136 -2.40 3.76 -3.94
N VAL A 137 -3.38 3.77 -3.05
CA VAL A 137 -3.56 4.81 -2.04
C VAL A 137 -2.91 4.34 -0.75
N VAL A 138 -2.03 5.17 -0.18
CA VAL A 138 -1.32 4.90 1.07
C VAL A 138 -1.82 5.86 2.15
N ASN A 139 -2.59 5.34 3.08
CA ASN A 139 -3.06 6.10 4.24
C ASN A 139 -1.91 6.33 5.23
N PRO A 140 -1.80 7.53 5.81
CA PRO A 140 -0.78 7.82 6.80
C PRO A 140 -1.01 7.00 8.08
N LYS A 141 0.08 6.58 8.70
CA LYS A 141 0.11 5.96 10.02
C LYS A 141 0.46 7.04 11.05
N PRO A 142 -0.36 7.26 12.08
CA PRO A 142 -0.03 8.28 13.09
C PRO A 142 1.30 7.98 13.79
N LEU A 143 2.09 9.01 13.97
CA LEU A 143 3.31 9.01 14.76
C LEU A 143 3.27 10.19 15.74
N VAL A 144 3.36 9.94 17.02
CA VAL A 144 3.35 10.96 18.07
C VAL A 144 4.53 10.73 18.99
N MET A 145 5.28 11.80 19.26
CA MET A 145 6.42 11.76 20.17
C MET A 145 5.94 11.77 21.62
N ALA A 146 6.68 11.12 22.51
CA ALA A 146 6.43 11.14 23.95
C ALA A 146 6.44 12.58 24.48
N THR A 147 5.56 12.87 25.45
CA THR A 147 5.43 14.19 26.06
C THR A 147 5.38 14.12 27.58
N THR A 148 5.72 15.23 28.23
CA THR A 148 5.63 15.41 29.68
C THR A 148 4.80 16.62 30.02
N GLN A 149 4.03 16.58 31.10
CA GLN A 149 3.27 17.70 31.64
C GLN A 149 3.40 17.77 33.17
N THR A 150 3.22 18.93 33.74
CA THR A 150 3.16 19.14 35.20
C THR A 150 1.88 19.87 35.55
N ILE A 151 1.12 19.36 36.49
CA ILE A 151 -0.13 19.95 36.97
C ILE A 151 -0.18 19.99 38.48
N CYS A 152 -1.10 20.81 39.02
CA CYS A 152 -1.47 20.76 40.45
C CYS A 152 -2.47 19.63 40.69
N SER A 153 -2.44 19.02 41.89
CA SER A 153 -3.42 18.04 42.35
C SER A 153 -4.85 18.58 42.24
N GLY A 154 -5.77 17.72 41.78
CA GLY A 154 -7.17 18.09 41.54
C GLY A 154 -7.43 18.83 40.22
N THR A 155 -6.43 19.03 39.35
CA THR A 155 -6.61 19.67 38.04
C THR A 155 -6.54 18.65 36.88
N ALA A 156 -7.10 19.02 35.75
CA ALA A 156 -7.03 18.20 34.54
C ALA A 156 -5.73 18.48 33.77
N PHE A 157 -5.07 17.43 33.28
CA PHE A 157 -4.15 17.57 32.17
C PHE A 157 -4.89 17.42 30.84
N THR A 158 -4.35 18.01 29.80
CA THR A 158 -4.90 17.89 28.45
C THR A 158 -3.75 17.80 27.47
N ALA A 159 -3.75 16.75 26.65
CA ALA A 159 -2.84 16.59 25.52
C ALA A 159 -3.63 16.44 24.21
N THR A 160 -3.32 17.32 23.27
CA THR A 160 -3.89 17.31 21.92
C THR A 160 -2.73 17.33 20.94
N PRO A 161 -2.18 16.14 20.57
CA PRO A 161 -1.07 16.11 19.64
C PRO A 161 -1.42 16.77 18.31
N THR A 162 -0.49 17.56 17.78
CA THR A 162 -0.64 18.25 16.50
C THR A 162 0.40 17.79 15.51
N ASN A 163 0.08 17.90 14.23
CA ASN A 163 1.03 17.57 13.16
C ASN A 163 2.23 18.52 13.16
N GLY A 164 3.41 18.02 12.86
CA GLY A 164 4.67 18.77 12.86
C GLY A 164 5.55 18.46 14.08
N SER A 165 6.74 19.06 14.15
CA SER A 165 7.73 18.82 15.22
C SER A 165 8.05 17.32 15.44
N GLY A 166 8.13 16.53 14.35
CA GLY A 166 8.37 15.10 14.39
C GLY A 166 7.10 14.24 14.47
N ASN A 167 5.93 14.83 14.69
CA ASN A 167 4.65 14.15 14.70
C ASN A 167 4.05 14.05 13.29
N ILE A 168 3.37 12.94 13.00
CA ILE A 168 2.44 12.75 11.89
C ILE A 168 1.07 12.52 12.52
N VAL A 169 0.19 13.53 12.45
CA VAL A 169 -1.15 13.45 13.03
C VAL A 169 -2.18 13.72 11.95
N PRO A 170 -2.71 12.67 11.29
CA PRO A 170 -3.85 12.81 10.38
C PRO A 170 -5.06 13.42 11.07
N SER A 171 -5.90 14.15 10.35
CA SER A 171 -7.06 14.88 10.91
C SER A 171 -8.11 13.97 11.57
N THR A 172 -8.13 12.69 11.22
CA THR A 172 -9.04 11.68 11.77
C THR A 172 -8.45 10.87 12.92
N THR A 173 -7.28 11.30 13.47
CA THR A 173 -6.62 10.55 14.53
C THR A 173 -7.42 10.59 15.81
N THR A 174 -7.63 9.41 16.39
CA THR A 174 -8.18 9.20 17.72
C THR A 174 -7.20 8.45 18.59
N TYR A 175 -7.38 8.52 19.89
CA TYR A 175 -6.46 8.00 20.90
C TYR A 175 -7.17 7.03 21.83
N THR A 176 -6.52 5.90 22.10
CA THR A 176 -6.92 4.95 23.15
C THR A 176 -5.76 4.73 24.08
N TRP A 177 -6.02 4.38 25.35
CA TRP A 177 -4.99 4.04 26.32
C TRP A 177 -5.47 3.03 27.34
N THR A 178 -4.52 2.28 27.86
CA THR A 178 -4.74 1.35 28.98
C THR A 178 -4.78 2.09 30.31
N THR A 179 -5.14 1.41 31.40
CA THR A 179 -5.08 2.01 32.73
C THR A 179 -3.67 2.54 32.99
N PRO A 180 -3.52 3.84 33.28
CA PRO A 180 -2.22 4.45 33.49
C PRO A 180 -1.61 3.98 34.81
N VAL A 181 -0.28 4.09 34.95
CA VAL A 181 0.48 3.61 36.10
C VAL A 181 1.09 4.79 36.86
N SER A 182 0.80 4.91 38.15
CA SER A 182 1.40 5.94 39.02
C SER A 182 2.69 5.47 39.70
N THR A 183 3.59 6.41 39.92
CA THR A 183 4.82 6.24 40.68
C THR A 183 4.92 7.36 41.74
N PRO A 184 4.88 7.02 43.03
CA PRO A 184 4.69 5.69 43.63
C PRO A 184 3.33 5.05 43.26
N ALA A 185 3.25 3.73 43.31
CA ALA A 185 2.03 3.00 43.00
C ALA A 185 0.86 3.44 43.89
N GLY A 186 -0.29 3.78 43.27
CA GLY A 186 -1.47 4.22 44.00
C GLY A 186 -1.42 5.68 44.51
N ALA A 187 -0.32 6.42 44.26
CA ALA A 187 -0.18 7.80 44.69
C ALA A 187 -1.11 8.78 43.95
N ILE A 188 -1.52 8.45 42.74
CA ILE A 188 -2.40 9.31 41.91
C ILE A 188 -3.70 8.56 41.64
N THR A 189 -4.82 9.25 41.83
CA THR A 189 -6.17 8.79 41.49
C THR A 189 -6.76 9.62 40.37
N GLY A 190 -7.89 9.16 39.75
CA GLY A 190 -8.56 9.82 38.65
C GLY A 190 -8.08 9.39 37.26
N GLY A 191 -6.95 8.64 37.18
CA GLY A 191 -6.50 7.99 35.95
C GLY A 191 -7.31 6.73 35.65
N SER A 192 -7.79 6.60 34.40
CA SER A 192 -8.55 5.43 33.95
C SER A 192 -8.22 5.12 32.48
N ALA A 193 -8.49 3.89 32.06
CA ALA A 193 -8.36 3.48 30.67
C ALA A 193 -9.38 4.16 29.76
N GLN A 194 -9.01 4.33 28.50
CA GLN A 194 -9.90 4.79 27.42
C GLN A 194 -9.82 3.78 26.26
N THR A 195 -10.87 2.96 26.13
CA THR A 195 -10.91 1.87 25.14
C THR A 195 -11.58 2.27 23.82
N THR A 196 -12.34 3.35 23.82
CA THR A 196 -12.94 3.95 22.62
C THR A 196 -12.13 5.15 22.16
N GLY A 197 -12.04 5.38 20.84
CA GLY A 197 -11.24 6.48 20.30
C GLY A 197 -11.70 7.85 20.82
N ALA A 198 -10.80 8.58 21.48
CA ALA A 198 -10.98 9.96 21.93
C ALA A 198 -10.17 10.92 21.07
N ASN A 199 -10.69 12.14 20.82
CA ASN A 199 -9.96 13.16 20.05
C ASN A 199 -8.92 13.91 20.91
N THR A 200 -9.02 13.80 22.22
CA THR A 200 -8.20 14.50 23.22
C THR A 200 -7.87 13.54 24.35
N ILE A 201 -6.66 13.62 24.87
CA ILE A 201 -6.24 12.83 26.03
C ILE A 201 -6.30 13.75 27.23
N SER A 202 -7.29 13.57 28.11
CA SER A 202 -7.52 14.47 29.25
C SER A 202 -8.17 13.72 30.39
N GLN A 203 -7.63 13.88 31.60
CA GLN A 203 -8.22 13.36 32.85
C GLN A 203 -7.86 14.30 34.01
N THR A 204 -8.75 14.38 35.01
CA THR A 204 -8.48 15.09 36.26
C THR A 204 -7.76 14.14 37.22
N LEU A 205 -6.59 14.56 37.71
CA LEU A 205 -5.72 13.71 38.53
C LEU A 205 -5.57 14.31 39.91
N THR A 206 -5.64 13.47 40.93
CA THR A 206 -5.44 13.87 42.31
C THR A 206 -4.26 13.08 42.89
N ASN A 207 -3.25 13.79 43.35
CA ASN A 207 -2.15 13.23 44.16
C ASN A 207 -2.63 13.09 45.58
N THR A 208 -2.63 11.88 46.12
CA THR A 208 -3.10 11.54 47.49
C THR A 208 -1.98 11.55 48.49
N THR A 209 -0.75 11.91 48.07
CA THR A 209 0.44 11.98 48.92
C THR A 209 0.87 13.42 49.16
N THR A 210 1.83 13.63 50.06
CA THR A 210 2.44 14.95 50.29
C THR A 210 3.65 15.22 49.42
N GLU A 211 4.09 14.22 48.68
CA GLU A 211 5.25 14.32 47.81
C GLU A 211 4.81 14.35 46.33
N VAL A 212 5.66 14.89 45.47
CA VAL A 212 5.44 14.90 44.02
C VAL A 212 5.33 13.45 43.52
N ALA A 213 4.30 13.17 42.73
CA ALA A 213 4.11 11.86 42.12
C ALA A 213 3.94 11.98 40.60
N THR A 214 4.18 10.91 39.87
CA THR A 214 4.01 10.85 38.41
C THR A 214 3.01 9.77 38.03
N ILE A 215 2.34 9.96 36.88
CA ILE A 215 1.49 8.94 36.24
C ILE A 215 1.81 8.87 34.76
N GLU A 216 1.94 7.65 34.24
CA GLU A 216 2.29 7.40 32.84
C GLU A 216 1.12 6.77 32.10
N TYR A 217 0.81 7.35 30.95
CA TYR A 217 -0.16 6.86 29.99
C TYR A 217 0.57 6.27 28.79
N THR A 218 0.25 5.03 28.43
CA THR A 218 0.63 4.43 27.13
C THR A 218 -0.52 4.60 26.17
N VAL A 219 -0.35 5.48 25.21
CA VAL A 219 -1.40 5.94 24.30
C VAL A 219 -1.17 5.39 22.89
N THR A 220 -2.19 4.77 22.31
CA THR A 220 -2.18 4.28 20.93
C THR A 220 -2.98 5.24 20.05
N PRO A 221 -2.33 5.95 19.09
CA PRO A 221 -3.01 6.78 18.12
C PRO A 221 -3.52 5.92 16.96
N ILE A 222 -4.73 6.18 16.44
CA ILE A 222 -5.34 5.43 15.34
C ILE A 222 -5.96 6.43 14.36
N SER A 223 -5.67 6.28 13.05
CA SER A 223 -6.32 7.05 11.99
C SER A 223 -7.02 6.10 11.02
N GLY A 224 -8.35 6.07 11.04
CA GLY A 224 -9.14 5.10 10.29
C GLY A 224 -8.78 3.66 10.71
N ALA A 225 -8.32 2.85 9.76
CA ALA A 225 -7.84 1.48 10.02
C ALA A 225 -6.33 1.42 10.36
N CYS A 226 -5.61 2.56 10.33
CA CYS A 226 -4.16 2.60 10.48
C CYS A 226 -3.78 2.95 11.93
N ALA A 227 -3.37 1.95 12.69
CA ALA A 227 -2.85 2.15 14.04
C ALA A 227 -1.40 2.64 14.00
N GLY A 228 -1.10 3.67 14.78
CA GLY A 228 0.24 4.21 14.99
C GLY A 228 1.03 3.41 16.03
N ILE A 229 2.27 3.83 16.25
CA ILE A 229 3.11 3.30 17.32
C ILE A 229 2.63 3.92 18.65
N PRO A 230 2.43 3.15 19.74
CA PRO A 230 2.13 3.69 21.04
C PRO A 230 3.21 4.68 21.53
N PHE A 231 2.80 5.75 22.17
CA PHE A 231 3.67 6.74 22.77
C PHE A 231 3.29 6.98 24.24
N THR A 232 4.18 7.60 25.00
CA THR A 232 3.96 7.85 26.43
C THR A 232 3.64 9.33 26.70
N ILE A 233 2.73 9.54 27.65
CA ILE A 233 2.50 10.83 28.31
C ILE A 233 2.80 10.65 29.78
N THR A 234 3.80 11.35 30.30
CA THR A 234 4.13 11.38 31.71
C THR A 234 3.60 12.67 32.34
N VAL A 235 2.69 12.55 33.30
CA VAL A 235 2.13 13.69 34.04
C VAL A 235 2.67 13.70 35.44
N THR A 236 3.35 14.79 35.79
CA THR A 236 3.80 15.09 37.17
C THR A 236 2.69 15.83 37.91
N VAL A 237 2.29 15.34 39.09
CA VAL A 237 1.22 15.93 39.89
C VAL A 237 1.80 16.38 41.23
N ASN A 238 1.83 17.71 41.41
CA ASN A 238 2.33 18.40 42.65
C ASN A 238 1.25 18.46 43.72
#